data_af53c7dfa85d4675eac68531007d422f
#
_entry.id   af53c7dfa85d4675eac68531007d422f
#
_cell.length_a   1.000
_cell.length_b   1.000
_cell.length_c   1.000
_cell.angle_alpha   90.00
_cell.angle_beta   90.00
_cell.angle_gamma   90.00
#
_symmetry.space_group_name_H-M   'P 1'
#
loop_
_entity.id
_entity.type
_entity.pdbx_description
1 polymer ?
#
loop_
_entity_poly.entity_id
_entity_poly.type
_entity_poly.pdbx_seq_one_letter_code
_entity_poly.pdbx_strand_id
1 'polypeptide(L)'
;MNVAAAVRTRRRGRAGWTGAVNTDYDPQDPATAADPYDAYRALHRSGRVHYNPRRATFIVSRLDDVRAALRDTDRVTSTQGVTRLRMSAPLAVLTDGEEHTRLRKQVQPGFSKGAMRSWQEMTEKLAIDLVTDVMDDPGCDVVQRLAIPMPIRLIAQILGVPDSDAGDFRRWSERAVGVMELRPTFAGIVDAAKSATGMVALWRYFTAQFAAGGLKGSTTVLGRLIEHNTDGSLTDRQLLLIAIHLLIAGNETTTNLLGGMFDTLARRPDQYDLIRANPDLIPLAVEEQLRFTTPIQNLYRYTRADYRIGDVTIPTGSRVLLSFGAANRDPSAFDDPDEYRADRDPRTHVAFGYGAHMCLGAPLARMEAQAVLRQLVSRVARITPAGPTQWSRHSSLRGPTRLPIRLTPA
;
A
#
# COMPACT_ATOMS: atom_id res chain seq x y z
N MET A 1 -24.73 -0.83 23.40
CA MET A 1 -23.36 -0.33 23.13
C MET A 1 -23.26 1.11 23.61
N ASN A 2 -22.44 1.36 24.62
CA ASN A 2 -22.58 2.52 25.52
C ASN A 2 -21.94 3.79 24.96
N VAL A 3 -22.75 4.70 24.43
CA VAL A 3 -22.36 6.04 23.91
C VAL A 3 -21.67 6.90 25.01
N ALA A 4 -21.92 6.60 26.27
CA ALA A 4 -21.33 7.29 27.43
C ALA A 4 -19.81 7.05 27.60
N ALA A 5 -19.25 5.94 27.09
CA ALA A 5 -17.81 5.68 27.15
C ALA A 5 -17.01 6.55 26.16
N ALA A 6 -17.62 6.87 25.00
CA ALA A 6 -16.97 7.71 23.98
C ALA A 6 -16.90 9.20 24.36
N VAL A 7 -17.80 9.66 25.21
CA VAL A 7 -17.84 11.06 25.70
C VAL A 7 -16.87 11.28 26.86
N ARG A 8 -16.60 10.25 27.67
CA ARG A 8 -15.64 10.36 28.80
C ARG A 8 -14.17 10.48 28.33
N THR A 9 -13.82 9.91 27.17
CA THR A 9 -12.46 10.05 26.58
C THR A 9 -12.19 11.47 26.09
N ARG A 10 -13.20 12.24 25.70
CA ARG A 10 -13.03 13.64 25.27
C ARG A 10 -12.63 14.62 26.39
N ARG A 11 -12.86 14.31 27.67
CA ARG A 11 -12.57 15.21 28.81
C ARG A 11 -11.25 14.90 29.55
N ARG A 12 -10.61 13.74 29.33
CA ARG A 12 -9.28 13.42 29.89
C ARG A 12 -8.09 13.99 29.10
N GLY A 13 -8.33 14.77 28.07
CA GLY A 13 -7.39 15.08 26.97
C GLY A 13 -6.48 16.29 27.17
N ARG A 14 -6.12 16.76 28.35
CA ARG A 14 -5.14 17.87 28.46
C ARG A 14 -4.10 17.76 29.59
N ALA A 15 -4.21 16.84 30.51
CA ALA A 15 -3.39 16.84 31.72
C ALA A 15 -2.21 15.83 31.74
N GLY A 16 -1.91 15.10 30.66
CA GLY A 16 -0.92 14.01 30.72
C GLY A 16 0.11 13.91 29.60
N TRP A 17 0.04 14.75 28.55
CA TRP A 17 0.97 14.65 27.43
C TRP A 17 1.91 15.87 27.39
N THR A 18 3.01 15.75 28.06
CA THR A 18 4.09 16.72 27.99
C THR A 18 4.93 16.43 26.74
N GLY A 19 5.14 17.45 25.88
CA GLY A 19 6.12 17.41 24.80
C GLY A 19 5.61 17.14 23.39
N ALA A 20 4.36 16.71 23.16
CA ALA A 20 3.82 16.62 21.81
C ALA A 20 3.53 18.01 21.22
N VAL A 21 3.99 18.24 20.00
CA VAL A 21 3.80 19.51 19.28
C VAL A 21 2.44 19.51 18.59
N ASN A 22 1.62 20.55 18.82
CA ASN A 22 0.37 20.71 18.09
C ASN A 22 0.66 20.94 16.60
N THR A 23 -0.15 20.31 15.73
CA THR A 23 -0.02 20.44 14.27
C THR A 23 -1.39 20.49 13.61
N ASP A 24 -1.46 21.21 12.49
CA ASP A 24 -2.61 21.19 11.57
C ASP A 24 -2.47 20.14 10.47
N TYR A 25 -1.36 19.40 10.43
CA TYR A 25 -1.18 18.31 9.46
C TYR A 25 -2.37 17.35 9.48
N ASP A 26 -3.04 17.24 8.36
CA ASP A 26 -4.22 16.40 8.18
C ASP A 26 -4.14 15.69 6.83
N PRO A 27 -3.83 14.37 6.79
CA PRO A 27 -3.79 13.64 5.53
C PRO A 27 -5.16 13.54 4.84
N GLN A 28 -6.24 13.91 5.52
CA GLN A 28 -7.59 13.92 4.94
C GLN A 28 -7.94 15.26 4.27
N ASP A 29 -7.10 16.26 4.44
CA ASP A 29 -7.20 17.46 3.61
C ASP A 29 -6.78 17.13 2.18
N PRO A 30 -7.63 17.39 1.16
CA PRO A 30 -7.35 17.00 -0.22
C PRO A 30 -6.09 17.63 -0.81
N ALA A 31 -5.70 18.82 -0.38
CA ALA A 31 -4.49 19.49 -0.84
C ALA A 31 -3.25 18.79 -0.24
N THR A 32 -3.28 18.53 1.08
CA THR A 32 -2.23 17.77 1.77
C THR A 32 -2.09 16.35 1.22
N ALA A 33 -3.20 15.67 0.90
CA ALA A 33 -3.15 14.33 0.31
C ALA A 33 -2.54 14.34 -1.10
N ALA A 34 -2.82 15.37 -1.90
CA ALA A 34 -2.28 15.51 -3.25
C ALA A 34 -0.79 15.85 -3.25
N ASP A 35 -0.32 16.69 -2.31
CA ASP A 35 1.10 17.04 -2.15
C ASP A 35 1.46 17.20 -0.66
N PRO A 36 1.94 16.13 0.00
CA PRO A 36 2.19 16.13 1.43
C PRO A 36 3.59 16.62 1.83
N TYR A 37 4.48 16.88 0.90
CA TYR A 37 5.92 16.98 1.17
C TYR A 37 6.31 18.20 2.01
N ASP A 38 5.68 19.37 1.78
CA ASP A 38 5.89 20.54 2.64
C ASP A 38 5.46 20.29 4.09
N ALA A 39 4.34 19.58 4.25
CA ALA A 39 3.86 19.20 5.57
C ALA A 39 4.82 18.21 6.25
N TYR A 40 5.41 17.25 5.51
CA TYR A 40 6.42 16.34 6.05
C TYR A 40 7.67 17.09 6.53
N ARG A 41 8.17 18.06 5.74
CA ARG A 41 9.27 18.92 6.16
C ARG A 41 8.94 19.72 7.43
N ALA A 42 7.72 20.21 7.55
CA ALA A 42 7.26 20.91 8.75
C ALA A 42 7.23 20.00 9.98
N LEU A 43 6.72 18.76 9.85
CA LEU A 43 6.75 17.76 10.92
C LEU A 43 8.18 17.47 11.38
N HIS A 44 9.12 17.28 10.45
CA HIS A 44 10.52 16.96 10.80
C HIS A 44 11.23 18.12 11.51
N ARG A 45 10.90 19.39 11.19
CA ARG A 45 11.50 20.55 11.85
C ARG A 45 10.96 20.80 13.25
N SER A 46 9.69 20.44 13.53
CA SER A 46 9.00 20.89 14.73
C SER A 46 9.04 19.90 15.90
N GLY A 47 9.34 18.62 15.67
CA GLY A 47 9.41 17.64 16.76
C GLY A 47 9.41 16.19 16.33
N ARG A 48 9.35 15.27 17.30
CA ARG A 48 9.30 13.81 17.07
C ARG A 48 7.87 13.27 17.06
N VAL A 49 7.01 13.84 17.93
CA VAL A 49 5.61 13.43 18.06
C VAL A 49 4.74 14.67 17.97
N HIS A 50 3.74 14.60 17.11
CA HIS A 50 2.78 15.68 16.91
C HIS A 50 1.39 15.24 17.32
N TYR A 51 0.53 16.22 17.60
CA TYR A 51 -0.86 15.99 17.89
C TYR A 51 -1.76 16.91 17.07
N ASN A 52 -2.67 16.31 16.32
CA ASN A 52 -3.71 17.05 15.62
C ASN A 52 -4.97 17.09 16.50
N PRO A 53 -5.34 18.27 17.10
CA PRO A 53 -6.48 18.38 18.01
C PRO A 53 -7.82 18.22 17.29
N ARG A 54 -7.91 18.60 16.00
CA ARG A 54 -9.14 18.45 15.20
C ARG A 54 -9.47 16.99 14.94
N ARG A 55 -8.44 16.15 14.79
CA ARG A 55 -8.57 14.71 14.50
C ARG A 55 -8.41 13.84 15.75
N ALA A 56 -8.02 14.41 16.87
CA ALA A 56 -7.69 13.70 18.10
C ALA A 56 -6.70 12.54 17.82
N THR A 57 -5.61 12.85 17.11
CA THR A 57 -4.69 11.84 16.59
C THR A 57 -3.24 12.29 16.83
N PHE A 58 -2.43 11.41 17.40
CA PHE A 58 -0.99 11.57 17.44
C PHE A 58 -0.38 11.19 16.09
N ILE A 59 0.70 11.85 15.70
CA ILE A 59 1.40 11.63 14.43
C ILE A 59 2.87 11.36 14.74
N VAL A 60 3.38 10.26 14.21
CA VAL A 60 4.79 9.85 14.29
C VAL A 60 5.35 9.84 12.88
N SER A 61 6.43 10.60 12.64
CA SER A 61 6.98 10.88 11.32
C SER A 61 8.46 10.53 11.14
N ARG A 62 9.22 10.34 12.25
CA ARG A 62 10.62 9.93 12.19
C ARG A 62 10.75 8.44 11.89
N LEU A 63 11.72 8.06 11.05
CA LEU A 63 11.90 6.68 10.60
C LEU A 63 12.07 5.69 11.76
N ASP A 64 12.96 5.99 12.69
CA ASP A 64 13.23 5.11 13.83
C ASP A 64 12.03 4.97 14.76
N ASP A 65 11.28 6.06 14.98
CA ASP A 65 10.10 6.06 15.83
C ASP A 65 8.96 5.27 15.19
N VAL A 66 8.77 5.42 13.86
CA VAL A 66 7.79 4.63 13.09
C VAL A 66 8.14 3.14 13.14
N ARG A 67 9.42 2.78 12.96
CA ARG A 67 9.88 1.39 13.05
C ARG A 67 9.72 0.82 14.45
N ALA A 68 10.05 1.60 15.47
CA ALA A 68 9.86 1.18 16.88
C ALA A 68 8.38 0.91 17.16
N ALA A 69 7.49 1.81 16.74
CA ALA A 69 6.05 1.65 16.91
C ALA A 69 5.49 0.44 16.13
N LEU A 70 5.97 0.17 14.91
CA LEU A 70 5.57 -0.99 14.11
C LEU A 70 6.06 -2.32 14.67
N ARG A 71 7.15 -2.30 15.44
CA ARG A 71 7.70 -3.50 16.10
C ARG A 71 6.99 -3.84 17.40
N ASP A 72 6.52 -2.82 18.13
CA ASP A 72 5.87 -2.97 19.44
C ASP A 72 4.36 -3.18 19.31
N THR A 73 3.95 -4.34 18.79
CA THR A 73 2.52 -4.67 18.60
C THR A 73 1.77 -4.87 19.92
N ASP A 74 2.47 -5.06 21.03
CA ASP A 74 1.86 -5.19 22.36
C ASP A 74 1.31 -3.87 22.86
N ARG A 75 2.03 -2.77 22.59
CA ARG A 75 1.61 -1.42 22.99
C ARG A 75 0.93 -0.64 21.88
N VAL A 76 1.33 -0.86 20.61
CA VAL A 76 0.85 -0.11 19.43
C VAL A 76 0.17 -1.07 18.46
N THR A 77 -1.13 -1.30 18.69
CA THR A 77 -1.90 -2.39 18.06
C THR A 77 -2.55 -2.02 16.74
N SER A 78 -2.69 -3.02 15.85
CA SER A 78 -3.49 -2.97 14.63
C SER A 78 -4.93 -3.48 14.80
N THR A 79 -5.25 -4.12 15.93
CA THR A 79 -6.55 -4.83 16.13
C THR A 79 -7.79 -3.94 16.17
N GLN A 80 -7.61 -2.62 16.26
CA GLN A 80 -8.72 -1.67 16.17
C GLN A 80 -8.84 -1.02 14.77
N GLY A 81 -8.11 -1.54 13.79
CA GLY A 81 -8.07 -1.05 12.42
C GLY A 81 -6.78 -0.33 12.08
N VAL A 82 -6.44 -0.36 10.80
CA VAL A 82 -5.25 0.30 10.23
C VAL A 82 -5.61 1.55 9.43
N THR A 83 -6.90 1.86 9.34
CA THR A 83 -7.47 3.06 8.72
C THR A 83 -8.04 3.99 9.80
N ARG A 84 -8.61 5.12 9.40
CA ARG A 84 -9.29 6.02 10.32
C ARG A 84 -10.49 5.37 11.01
N LEU A 85 -11.20 4.48 10.31
CA LEU A 85 -12.33 3.75 10.88
C LEU A 85 -11.83 2.61 11.76
N ARG A 86 -12.44 2.48 12.92
CA ARG A 86 -12.21 1.29 13.75
C ARG A 86 -12.90 0.10 13.11
N MET A 87 -12.11 -0.93 12.81
CA MET A 87 -12.58 -2.14 12.17
C MET A 87 -11.83 -3.34 12.77
N SER A 88 -12.55 -4.40 13.02
CA SER A 88 -11.97 -5.69 13.44
C SER A 88 -12.45 -6.77 12.49
N ALA A 89 -11.54 -7.59 12.01
CA ALA A 89 -11.83 -8.77 11.20
C ALA A 89 -10.71 -9.80 11.41
N PRO A 90 -10.96 -11.09 11.19
CA PRO A 90 -9.96 -12.15 11.30
C PRO A 90 -9.02 -12.15 10.09
N LEU A 91 -8.30 -11.05 9.91
CA LEU A 91 -7.28 -10.84 8.89
C LEU A 91 -5.95 -10.53 9.55
N ALA A 92 -4.86 -11.04 9.00
CA ALA A 92 -3.52 -10.82 9.56
C ALA A 92 -3.19 -9.33 9.77
N VAL A 93 -3.64 -8.44 8.88
CA VAL A 93 -3.42 -6.99 8.99
C VAL A 93 -4.18 -6.34 10.17
N LEU A 94 -5.22 -6.99 10.69
CA LEU A 94 -6.10 -6.52 11.76
C LEU A 94 -6.01 -7.36 13.04
N THR A 95 -4.99 -8.19 13.16
CA THR A 95 -4.72 -9.03 14.34
C THR A 95 -3.27 -8.83 14.79
N ASP A 96 -2.96 -9.11 16.05
CA ASP A 96 -1.61 -9.08 16.59
C ASP A 96 -1.31 -10.39 17.36
N GLY A 97 -0.05 -10.59 17.78
CA GLY A 97 0.38 -11.70 18.62
C GLY A 97 0.22 -13.06 17.95
N GLU A 98 -0.30 -14.04 18.71
CA GLU A 98 -0.43 -15.43 18.25
C GLU A 98 -1.40 -15.58 17.08
N GLU A 99 -2.55 -14.89 17.12
CA GLU A 99 -3.54 -14.95 16.04
C GLU A 99 -2.99 -14.39 14.73
N HIS A 100 -2.26 -13.26 14.77
CA HIS A 100 -1.53 -12.74 13.62
C HIS A 100 -0.55 -13.79 13.07
N THR A 101 0.24 -14.38 13.97
CA THR A 101 1.26 -15.38 13.59
C THR A 101 0.62 -16.59 12.94
N ARG A 102 -0.51 -17.07 13.48
CA ARG A 102 -1.28 -18.19 12.95
C ARG A 102 -1.79 -17.89 11.54
N LEU A 103 -2.47 -16.77 11.33
CA LEU A 103 -3.02 -16.38 10.03
C LEU A 103 -1.92 -16.15 9.01
N ARG A 104 -0.82 -15.50 9.41
CA ARG A 104 0.31 -15.22 8.54
C ARG A 104 1.02 -16.49 8.06
N LYS A 105 1.27 -17.45 8.96
CA LYS A 105 1.86 -18.74 8.62
C LYS A 105 1.08 -19.51 7.55
N GLN A 106 -0.25 -19.37 7.53
CA GLN A 106 -1.10 -20.02 6.55
C GLN A 106 -0.95 -19.41 5.14
N VAL A 107 -0.84 -18.08 5.04
CA VAL A 107 -0.76 -17.38 3.76
C VAL A 107 0.67 -17.36 3.20
N GLN A 108 1.67 -17.34 4.07
CA GLN A 108 3.09 -17.15 3.70
C GLN A 108 3.64 -18.19 2.68
N PRO A 109 3.28 -19.50 2.72
CA PRO A 109 3.74 -20.46 1.71
C PRO A 109 3.37 -20.08 0.29
N GLY A 110 2.21 -19.41 0.09
CA GLY A 110 1.77 -18.89 -1.20
C GLY A 110 2.71 -17.83 -1.79
N PHE A 111 3.53 -17.16 -0.96
CA PHE A 111 4.49 -16.14 -1.35
C PHE A 111 5.95 -16.58 -1.15
N SER A 112 6.20 -17.88 -1.16
CA SER A 112 7.54 -18.44 -1.02
C SER A 112 8.43 -18.11 -2.23
N LYS A 113 9.77 -18.28 -2.08
CA LYS A 113 10.72 -18.12 -3.20
C LYS A 113 10.38 -19.02 -4.38
N GLY A 114 9.83 -20.21 -4.13
CA GLY A 114 9.38 -21.14 -5.18
C GLY A 114 8.18 -20.58 -5.94
N ALA A 115 7.17 -20.05 -5.23
CA ALA A 115 6.03 -19.37 -5.83
C ALA A 115 6.47 -18.15 -6.67
N MET A 116 7.38 -17.32 -6.14
CA MET A 116 7.89 -16.16 -6.89
C MET A 116 8.55 -16.59 -8.21
N ARG A 117 9.37 -17.64 -8.20
CA ARG A 117 10.00 -18.17 -9.42
C ARG A 117 8.97 -18.67 -10.44
N SER A 118 7.89 -19.32 -9.98
CA SER A 118 6.85 -19.80 -10.90
C SER A 118 6.04 -18.68 -11.57
N TRP A 119 6.03 -17.46 -11.00
CA TRP A 119 5.32 -16.32 -11.56
C TRP A 119 6.20 -15.37 -12.37
N GLN A 120 7.51 -15.58 -12.34
CA GLN A 120 8.47 -14.67 -13.00
C GLN A 120 8.24 -14.55 -14.50
N GLU A 121 8.14 -15.71 -15.20
CA GLU A 121 7.92 -15.72 -16.64
C GLU A 121 6.62 -15.03 -17.05
N MET A 122 5.55 -15.31 -16.32
CA MET A 122 4.24 -14.67 -16.52
C MET A 122 4.31 -13.16 -16.30
N THR A 123 5.03 -12.73 -15.26
CA THR A 123 5.22 -11.30 -14.95
C THR A 123 6.01 -10.59 -16.07
N GLU A 124 7.08 -11.22 -16.55
CA GLU A 124 7.89 -10.67 -17.66
C GLU A 124 7.09 -10.57 -18.95
N LYS A 125 6.33 -11.61 -19.31
CA LYS A 125 5.46 -11.61 -20.49
C LYS A 125 4.43 -10.48 -20.42
N LEU A 126 3.76 -10.35 -19.27
CA LEU A 126 2.78 -9.31 -19.06
C LEU A 126 3.40 -7.91 -19.16
N ALA A 127 4.61 -7.72 -18.63
CA ALA A 127 5.32 -6.45 -18.74
C ALA A 127 5.69 -6.13 -20.19
N ILE A 128 6.11 -7.13 -20.99
CA ILE A 128 6.38 -6.97 -22.43
C ILE A 128 5.11 -6.48 -23.16
N ASP A 129 3.99 -7.17 -22.96
CA ASP A 129 2.73 -6.87 -23.63
C ASP A 129 2.25 -5.45 -23.29
N LEU A 130 2.22 -5.09 -22.00
CA LEU A 130 1.73 -3.80 -21.54
C LEU A 130 2.65 -2.63 -21.94
N VAL A 131 3.98 -2.81 -21.93
CA VAL A 131 4.90 -1.76 -22.40
C VAL A 131 4.75 -1.58 -23.91
N THR A 132 4.52 -2.65 -24.68
CA THR A 132 4.24 -2.56 -26.12
C THR A 132 2.96 -1.76 -26.37
N ASP A 133 1.86 -2.07 -25.67
CA ASP A 133 0.60 -1.34 -25.77
C ASP A 133 0.75 0.17 -25.53
N VAL A 134 1.60 0.55 -24.56
CA VAL A 134 1.88 1.99 -24.29
C VAL A 134 2.76 2.61 -25.38
N MET A 135 3.72 1.86 -25.95
CA MET A 135 4.57 2.36 -27.04
C MET A 135 3.77 2.59 -28.33
N ASP A 136 2.76 1.75 -28.59
CA ASP A 136 1.91 1.82 -29.79
C ASP A 136 0.86 2.94 -29.74
N ASP A 137 0.64 3.54 -28.53
CA ASP A 137 -0.33 4.64 -28.33
C ASP A 137 0.33 5.87 -27.68
N PRO A 138 1.13 6.65 -28.43
CA PRO A 138 1.89 7.78 -27.90
C PRO A 138 0.98 8.87 -27.31
N GLY A 139 1.18 9.17 -26.02
CA GLY A 139 0.38 10.15 -25.28
C GLY A 139 -0.80 9.53 -24.53
N CYS A 140 -0.90 8.20 -24.51
CA CYS A 140 -1.90 7.49 -23.74
C CYS A 140 -1.71 7.73 -22.23
N ASP A 141 -2.77 7.47 -21.47
CA ASP A 141 -2.70 7.44 -20.01
C ASP A 141 -2.09 6.12 -19.53
N VAL A 142 -0.81 6.16 -19.12
CA VAL A 142 -0.09 4.96 -18.67
C VAL A 142 -0.71 4.34 -17.42
N VAL A 143 -1.43 5.11 -16.61
CA VAL A 143 -2.12 4.55 -15.43
C VAL A 143 -3.18 3.56 -15.90
N GLN A 144 -3.99 3.95 -16.89
CA GLN A 144 -5.06 3.10 -17.42
C GLN A 144 -4.54 1.95 -18.29
N ARG A 145 -3.48 2.20 -19.07
CA ARG A 145 -2.95 1.25 -20.05
C ARG A 145 -2.01 0.21 -19.45
N LEU A 146 -1.24 0.57 -18.39
CA LEU A 146 -0.23 -0.31 -17.83
C LEU A 146 -0.33 -0.44 -16.31
N ALA A 147 -0.31 0.70 -15.55
CA ALA A 147 -0.13 0.63 -14.11
C ALA A 147 -1.30 -0.10 -13.39
N ILE A 148 -2.53 0.06 -13.85
CA ILE A 148 -3.71 -0.67 -13.34
C ILE A 148 -3.75 -2.12 -13.89
N PRO A 149 -3.62 -2.39 -15.20
CA PRO A 149 -3.69 -3.75 -15.72
C PRO A 149 -2.62 -4.70 -15.17
N MET A 150 -1.41 -4.21 -14.93
CA MET A 150 -0.29 -5.05 -14.50
C MET A 150 -0.60 -5.83 -13.21
N PRO A 151 -0.86 -5.20 -12.06
CA PRO A 151 -1.13 -5.94 -10.82
C PRO A 151 -2.46 -6.71 -10.86
N ILE A 152 -3.49 -6.18 -11.55
CA ILE A 152 -4.81 -6.85 -11.61
C ILE A 152 -4.72 -8.18 -12.36
N ARG A 153 -4.12 -8.17 -13.56
CA ARG A 153 -3.99 -9.40 -14.35
C ARG A 153 -3.10 -10.41 -13.63
N LEU A 154 -2.00 -9.95 -13.03
CA LEU A 154 -1.09 -10.82 -12.31
C LEU A 154 -1.75 -11.43 -11.06
N ILE A 155 -2.40 -10.63 -10.21
CA ILE A 155 -3.05 -11.15 -9.00
C ILE A 155 -4.24 -12.06 -9.33
N ALA A 156 -4.99 -11.77 -10.41
CA ALA A 156 -6.07 -12.63 -10.90
C ALA A 156 -5.53 -14.03 -11.24
N GLN A 157 -4.47 -14.12 -12.03
CA GLN A 157 -3.84 -15.39 -12.39
C GLN A 157 -3.24 -16.10 -11.15
N ILE A 158 -2.59 -15.38 -10.25
CA ILE A 158 -2.04 -15.91 -9.00
C ILE A 158 -3.15 -16.48 -8.09
N LEU A 159 -4.33 -15.88 -8.09
CA LEU A 159 -5.49 -16.36 -7.34
C LEU A 159 -6.29 -17.45 -8.08
N GLY A 160 -6.00 -17.68 -9.36
CA GLY A 160 -6.68 -18.67 -10.18
C GLY A 160 -7.98 -18.15 -10.82
N VAL A 161 -8.07 -16.84 -11.03
CA VAL A 161 -9.20 -16.21 -11.75
C VAL A 161 -8.96 -16.35 -13.25
N PRO A 162 -9.90 -16.90 -14.04
CA PRO A 162 -9.80 -16.96 -15.48
C PRO A 162 -9.69 -15.58 -16.15
N ASP A 163 -8.97 -15.48 -17.25
CA ASP A 163 -8.82 -14.22 -18.01
C ASP A 163 -10.16 -13.64 -18.48
N SER A 164 -11.17 -14.50 -18.75
CA SER A 164 -12.53 -14.10 -19.08
C SER A 164 -13.17 -13.19 -18.02
N ASP A 165 -12.80 -13.38 -16.76
CA ASP A 165 -13.40 -12.68 -15.62
C ASP A 165 -12.58 -11.46 -15.18
N ALA A 166 -11.40 -11.25 -15.78
CA ALA A 166 -10.46 -10.20 -15.37
C ALA A 166 -11.06 -8.78 -15.42
N GLY A 167 -11.95 -8.50 -16.40
CA GLY A 167 -12.62 -7.22 -16.52
C GLY A 167 -13.61 -6.94 -15.40
N ASP A 168 -14.40 -7.95 -15.04
CA ASP A 168 -15.35 -7.87 -13.93
C ASP A 168 -14.62 -7.78 -12.59
N PHE A 169 -13.59 -8.60 -12.44
CA PHE A 169 -12.74 -8.63 -11.29
C PHE A 169 -12.06 -7.27 -11.01
N ARG A 170 -11.60 -6.60 -12.08
CA ARG A 170 -11.08 -5.23 -12.00
C ARG A 170 -12.14 -4.26 -11.46
N ARG A 171 -13.34 -4.26 -12.04
CA ARG A 171 -14.43 -3.36 -11.62
C ARG A 171 -14.84 -3.57 -10.16
N TRP A 172 -14.91 -4.83 -9.72
CA TRP A 172 -15.25 -5.16 -8.33
C TRP A 172 -14.14 -4.74 -7.36
N SER A 173 -12.88 -4.96 -7.73
CA SER A 173 -11.71 -4.57 -6.95
C SER A 173 -11.63 -3.05 -6.75
N GLU A 174 -11.73 -2.28 -7.83
CA GLU A 174 -11.74 -0.82 -7.79
C GLU A 174 -12.84 -0.27 -6.86
N ARG A 175 -14.04 -0.88 -6.90
CA ARG A 175 -15.12 -0.50 -5.98
C ARG A 175 -14.82 -0.88 -4.54
N ALA A 176 -14.29 -2.07 -4.30
CA ALA A 176 -14.04 -2.55 -2.95
C ALA A 176 -12.99 -1.72 -2.19
N VAL A 177 -11.98 -1.19 -2.90
CA VAL A 177 -10.93 -0.34 -2.31
C VAL A 177 -11.50 0.94 -1.72
N GLY A 178 -12.58 1.49 -2.26
CA GLY A 178 -13.26 2.68 -1.72
C GLY A 178 -13.66 2.56 -0.24
N VAL A 179 -13.74 1.34 0.32
CA VAL A 179 -13.98 1.13 1.75
C VAL A 179 -12.91 1.76 2.65
N MET A 180 -11.70 1.93 2.15
CA MET A 180 -10.60 2.53 2.91
C MET A 180 -10.76 4.05 3.12
N GLU A 181 -11.61 4.72 2.35
CA GLU A 181 -11.82 6.19 2.39
C GLU A 181 -13.20 6.63 2.87
N LEU A 182 -13.94 5.81 3.58
CA LEU A 182 -15.28 6.18 4.04
C LEU A 182 -15.26 7.51 4.83
N ARG A 183 -15.94 8.51 4.27
CA ARG A 183 -16.09 9.86 4.86
C ARG A 183 -17.51 10.00 5.43
N PRO A 184 -17.70 10.65 6.57
CA PRO A 184 -19.04 10.91 7.12
C PRO A 184 -19.70 12.09 6.37
N THR A 185 -19.88 11.94 5.06
CA THR A 185 -20.52 12.92 4.17
C THR A 185 -21.52 12.19 3.30
N PHE A 186 -22.46 12.92 2.68
CA PHE A 186 -23.43 12.32 1.74
C PHE A 186 -22.71 11.59 0.57
N ALA A 187 -21.67 12.21 0.01
CA ALA A 187 -20.81 11.57 -1.00
C ALA A 187 -20.18 10.29 -0.46
N GLY A 188 -19.69 10.29 0.81
CA GLY A 188 -19.14 9.11 1.45
C GLY A 188 -20.14 7.97 1.66
N ILE A 189 -21.44 8.28 1.84
CA ILE A 189 -22.49 7.24 1.89
C ILE A 189 -22.64 6.59 0.50
N VAL A 190 -22.63 7.37 -0.57
CA VAL A 190 -22.69 6.84 -1.95
C VAL A 190 -21.46 5.98 -2.26
N ASP A 191 -20.27 6.42 -1.84
CA ASP A 191 -19.04 5.67 -2.04
C ASP A 191 -19.02 4.38 -1.19
N ALA A 192 -19.56 4.42 0.04
CA ALA A 192 -19.77 3.23 0.86
C ALA A 192 -20.71 2.22 0.18
N ALA A 193 -21.80 2.68 -0.42
CA ALA A 193 -22.73 1.82 -1.14
C ALA A 193 -22.06 1.17 -2.37
N LYS A 194 -21.29 1.94 -3.15
CA LYS A 194 -20.48 1.40 -4.26
C LYS A 194 -19.48 0.35 -3.78
N SER A 195 -18.76 0.65 -2.70
CA SER A 195 -17.79 -0.28 -2.12
C SER A 195 -18.45 -1.57 -1.65
N ALA A 196 -19.63 -1.47 -1.01
CA ALA A 196 -20.40 -2.64 -0.61
C ALA A 196 -20.81 -3.50 -1.81
N THR A 197 -21.19 -2.91 -2.95
CA THR A 197 -21.52 -3.69 -4.18
C THR A 197 -20.31 -4.45 -4.71
N GLY A 198 -19.12 -3.83 -4.72
CA GLY A 198 -17.87 -4.49 -5.11
C GLY A 198 -17.52 -5.65 -4.18
N MET A 199 -17.63 -5.42 -2.88
CA MET A 199 -17.35 -6.43 -1.86
C MET A 199 -18.32 -7.64 -1.97
N VAL A 200 -19.62 -7.39 -2.17
CA VAL A 200 -20.63 -8.45 -2.35
C VAL A 200 -20.36 -9.23 -3.65
N ALA A 201 -19.98 -8.56 -4.72
CA ALA A 201 -19.66 -9.23 -5.99
C ALA A 201 -18.43 -10.14 -5.84
N LEU A 202 -17.35 -9.67 -5.24
CA LEU A 202 -16.16 -10.47 -4.94
C LEU A 202 -16.47 -11.65 -4.01
N TRP A 203 -17.30 -11.42 -3.00
CA TRP A 203 -17.75 -12.47 -2.09
C TRP A 203 -18.49 -13.58 -2.83
N ARG A 204 -19.48 -13.22 -3.66
CA ARG A 204 -20.25 -14.18 -4.48
C ARG A 204 -19.37 -14.94 -5.45
N TYR A 205 -18.47 -14.22 -6.12
CA TYR A 205 -17.53 -14.80 -7.08
C TYR A 205 -16.66 -15.89 -6.42
N PHE A 206 -15.93 -15.53 -5.36
CA PHE A 206 -15.08 -16.51 -4.68
C PHE A 206 -15.88 -17.64 -4.02
N THR A 207 -17.07 -17.37 -3.47
CA THR A 207 -17.95 -18.43 -2.95
C THR A 207 -18.29 -19.45 -4.03
N ALA A 208 -18.62 -18.99 -5.25
CA ALA A 208 -18.91 -19.86 -6.38
C ALA A 208 -17.65 -20.66 -6.81
N GLN A 209 -16.48 -20.04 -6.86
CA GLN A 209 -15.22 -20.70 -7.19
C GLN A 209 -14.86 -21.79 -6.16
N PHE A 210 -15.02 -21.52 -4.86
CA PHE A 210 -14.79 -22.53 -3.82
C PHE A 210 -15.78 -23.69 -3.92
N ALA A 211 -17.07 -23.41 -4.15
CA ALA A 211 -18.11 -24.43 -4.29
C ALA A 211 -17.90 -25.33 -5.53
N ALA A 212 -17.41 -24.76 -6.63
CA ALA A 212 -17.08 -25.50 -7.84
C ALA A 212 -15.86 -26.43 -7.69
N GLY A 213 -15.06 -26.27 -6.62
CA GLY A 213 -13.88 -27.09 -6.35
C GLY A 213 -12.71 -26.90 -7.34
N GLY A 214 -12.82 -25.96 -8.27
CA GLY A 214 -11.84 -25.73 -9.35
C GLY A 214 -10.48 -25.23 -8.87
N LEU A 215 -10.37 -24.81 -7.59
CA LEU A 215 -9.13 -24.37 -6.98
C LEU A 215 -8.33 -25.51 -6.31
N LYS A 216 -8.95 -26.66 -6.06
CA LYS A 216 -8.27 -27.82 -5.45
C LYS A 216 -7.26 -28.40 -6.44
N GLY A 217 -6.04 -28.67 -5.97
CA GLY A 217 -4.96 -29.20 -6.81
C GLY A 217 -4.32 -28.18 -7.75
N SER A 218 -4.75 -26.90 -7.70
CA SER A 218 -4.15 -25.84 -8.50
C SER A 218 -2.87 -25.30 -7.86
N THR A 219 -1.92 -24.85 -8.70
CA THR A 219 -0.67 -24.20 -8.23
C THR A 219 -0.86 -22.76 -7.76
N THR A 220 -2.10 -22.27 -7.74
CA THR A 220 -2.48 -20.92 -7.32
C THR A 220 -2.31 -20.73 -5.81
N VAL A 221 -2.27 -19.47 -5.34
CA VAL A 221 -2.21 -19.17 -3.90
C VAL A 221 -3.40 -19.76 -3.17
N LEU A 222 -4.62 -19.62 -3.74
CA LEU A 222 -5.82 -20.17 -3.11
C LEU A 222 -5.83 -21.70 -3.11
N GLY A 223 -5.38 -22.34 -4.19
CA GLY A 223 -5.24 -23.79 -4.23
C GLY A 223 -4.30 -24.31 -3.14
N ARG A 224 -3.13 -23.70 -3.02
CA ARG A 224 -2.17 -24.03 -1.96
C ARG A 224 -2.72 -23.79 -0.56
N LEU A 225 -3.45 -22.67 -0.35
CA LEU A 225 -4.11 -22.40 0.93
C LEU A 225 -5.13 -23.47 1.30
N ILE A 226 -5.94 -23.92 0.33
CA ILE A 226 -6.92 -24.99 0.53
C ILE A 226 -6.23 -26.33 0.85
N GLU A 227 -5.16 -26.67 0.12
CA GLU A 227 -4.38 -27.88 0.34
C GLU A 227 -3.67 -27.92 1.70
N HIS A 228 -3.14 -26.77 2.15
CA HIS A 228 -2.46 -26.68 3.44
C HIS A 228 -3.44 -26.56 4.63
N ASN A 229 -4.70 -26.31 4.38
CA ASN A 229 -5.74 -26.23 5.41
C ASN A 229 -6.30 -27.61 5.81
N THR A 230 -5.43 -28.62 5.89
CA THR A 230 -5.83 -30.02 6.20
C THR A 230 -6.36 -30.21 7.61
N ASP A 231 -5.95 -29.36 8.53
CA ASP A 231 -6.39 -29.33 9.93
C ASP A 231 -7.68 -28.53 10.16
N GLY A 232 -8.25 -27.94 9.09
CA GLY A 232 -9.44 -27.08 9.18
C GLY A 232 -9.24 -25.80 9.99
N SER A 233 -7.98 -25.37 10.19
CA SER A 233 -7.65 -24.18 10.99
C SER A 233 -8.15 -22.88 10.38
N LEU A 234 -8.46 -22.86 9.07
CA LEU A 234 -9.16 -21.77 8.37
C LEU A 234 -10.57 -22.23 7.97
N THR A 235 -11.57 -21.47 8.36
CA THR A 235 -12.93 -21.62 7.84
C THR A 235 -13.04 -21.11 6.41
N ASP A 236 -14.03 -21.57 5.63
CA ASP A 236 -14.32 -21.06 4.28
C ASP A 236 -14.48 -19.53 4.27
N ARG A 237 -15.10 -18.97 5.32
CA ARG A 237 -15.22 -17.52 5.48
C ARG A 237 -13.87 -16.83 5.61
N GLN A 238 -12.91 -17.41 6.32
CA GLN A 238 -11.56 -16.86 6.45
C GLN A 238 -10.79 -16.98 5.14
N LEU A 239 -10.91 -18.10 4.42
CA LEU A 239 -10.33 -18.25 3.08
C LEU A 239 -10.85 -17.19 2.11
N LEU A 240 -12.17 -16.95 2.12
CA LEU A 240 -12.80 -15.89 1.34
C LEU A 240 -12.27 -14.49 1.69
N LEU A 241 -12.19 -14.17 2.97
CA LEU A 241 -11.65 -12.89 3.43
C LEU A 241 -10.19 -12.71 3.03
N ILE A 242 -9.38 -13.77 3.09
CA ILE A 242 -7.98 -13.75 2.65
C ILE A 242 -7.91 -13.49 1.15
N ALA A 243 -8.70 -14.18 0.32
CA ALA A 243 -8.72 -14.00 -1.12
C ALA A 243 -9.05 -12.54 -1.50
N ILE A 244 -10.12 -11.99 -0.94
CA ILE A 244 -10.55 -10.60 -1.16
C ILE A 244 -9.49 -9.61 -0.66
N HIS A 245 -8.88 -9.89 0.50
CA HIS A 245 -7.85 -9.02 1.05
C HIS A 245 -6.59 -9.01 0.19
N LEU A 246 -6.13 -10.16 -0.29
CA LEU A 246 -4.96 -10.24 -1.18
C LEU A 246 -5.18 -9.47 -2.48
N LEU A 247 -6.39 -9.58 -3.04
CA LEU A 247 -6.78 -8.83 -4.21
C LEU A 247 -6.69 -7.30 -3.99
N ILE A 248 -7.38 -6.81 -2.94
CA ILE A 248 -7.42 -5.38 -2.64
C ILE A 248 -6.03 -4.84 -2.30
N ALA A 249 -5.27 -5.56 -1.48
CA ALA A 249 -3.96 -5.13 -1.02
C ALA A 249 -2.90 -5.11 -2.14
N GLY A 250 -2.97 -6.05 -3.09
CA GLY A 250 -1.97 -6.17 -4.16
C GLY A 250 -2.18 -5.21 -5.33
N ASN A 251 -3.42 -4.79 -5.57
CA ASN A 251 -3.77 -4.03 -6.78
C ASN A 251 -3.34 -2.56 -6.70
N GLU A 252 -3.98 -1.77 -5.84
CA GLU A 252 -3.84 -0.30 -5.85
C GLU A 252 -2.45 0.16 -5.41
N THR A 253 -1.81 -0.56 -4.51
CA THR A 253 -0.47 -0.22 -4.03
C THR A 253 0.58 -0.37 -5.13
N THR A 254 0.50 -1.43 -5.93
CA THR A 254 1.42 -1.65 -7.07
C THR A 254 1.09 -0.72 -8.23
N THR A 255 -0.19 -0.43 -8.49
CA THR A 255 -0.60 0.62 -9.42
C THR A 255 0.05 1.96 -9.08
N ASN A 256 0.02 2.35 -7.81
CA ASN A 256 0.63 3.60 -7.33
C ASN A 256 2.16 3.59 -7.43
N LEU A 257 2.80 2.45 -7.19
CA LEU A 257 4.24 2.27 -7.39
C LEU A 257 4.62 2.46 -8.85
N LEU A 258 3.95 1.76 -9.77
CA LEU A 258 4.23 1.84 -11.21
C LEU A 258 3.94 3.23 -11.76
N GLY A 259 2.78 3.79 -11.47
CA GLY A 259 2.43 5.15 -11.89
C GLY A 259 3.40 6.20 -11.36
N GLY A 260 3.78 6.09 -10.08
CA GLY A 260 4.81 6.96 -9.49
C GLY A 260 6.18 6.80 -10.13
N MET A 261 6.56 5.59 -10.54
CA MET A 261 7.81 5.31 -11.25
C MET A 261 7.83 5.98 -12.63
N PHE A 262 6.76 5.89 -13.40
CA PHE A 262 6.65 6.58 -14.69
C PHE A 262 6.72 8.11 -14.53
N ASP A 263 6.00 8.69 -13.57
CA ASP A 263 6.05 10.16 -13.33
C ASP A 263 7.45 10.61 -12.90
N THR A 264 8.10 9.86 -11.99
CA THR A 264 9.47 10.16 -11.54
C THR A 264 10.46 10.11 -12.70
N LEU A 265 10.48 9.04 -13.48
CA LEU A 265 11.44 8.86 -14.56
C LEU A 265 11.17 9.81 -15.73
N ALA A 266 9.92 10.17 -16.00
CA ALA A 266 9.59 11.19 -17.00
C ALA A 266 10.07 12.60 -16.60
N ARG A 267 10.12 12.92 -15.30
CA ARG A 267 10.59 14.21 -14.76
C ARG A 267 12.08 14.24 -14.46
N ARG A 268 12.71 13.09 -14.34
CA ARG A 268 14.15 12.93 -14.03
C ARG A 268 14.82 12.11 -15.14
N PRO A 269 14.93 12.66 -16.35
CA PRO A 269 15.55 11.97 -17.48
C PRO A 269 17.02 11.61 -17.20
N ASP A 270 17.73 12.40 -16.41
CA ASP A 270 19.09 12.12 -15.92
C ASP A 270 19.16 10.79 -15.15
N GLN A 271 18.18 10.51 -14.31
CA GLN A 271 18.12 9.27 -13.54
C GLN A 271 17.68 8.08 -14.40
N TYR A 272 16.79 8.31 -15.36
CA TYR A 272 16.43 7.29 -16.35
C TYR A 272 17.62 6.89 -17.22
N ASP A 273 18.39 7.87 -17.72
CA ASP A 273 19.60 7.64 -18.52
C ASP A 273 20.66 6.87 -17.73
N LEU A 274 20.81 7.16 -16.42
CA LEU A 274 21.70 6.43 -15.52
C LEU A 274 21.31 4.94 -15.43
N ILE A 275 20.01 4.64 -15.26
CA ILE A 275 19.52 3.25 -15.19
C ILE A 275 19.71 2.55 -16.56
N ARG A 276 19.47 3.26 -17.67
CA ARG A 276 19.70 2.70 -19.01
C ARG A 276 21.16 2.38 -19.27
N ALA A 277 22.07 3.23 -18.82
CA ALA A 277 23.51 3.00 -18.93
C ALA A 277 24.00 1.85 -18.03
N ASN A 278 23.32 1.61 -16.92
CA ASN A 278 23.64 0.53 -15.97
C ASN A 278 22.38 -0.19 -15.48
N PRO A 279 21.87 -1.20 -16.23
CA PRO A 279 20.67 -1.95 -15.85
C PRO A 279 20.76 -2.71 -14.52
N ASP A 280 21.95 -2.92 -13.97
CA ASP A 280 22.13 -3.52 -12.64
C ASP A 280 21.60 -2.62 -11.52
N LEU A 281 21.36 -1.34 -11.80
CA LEU A 281 20.69 -0.41 -10.88
C LEU A 281 19.18 -0.62 -10.77
N ILE A 282 18.55 -1.41 -11.65
CA ILE A 282 17.09 -1.62 -11.63
C ILE A 282 16.55 -2.01 -10.24
N PRO A 283 17.14 -2.95 -9.49
CA PRO A 283 16.66 -3.27 -8.15
C PRO A 283 16.74 -2.07 -7.17
N LEU A 284 17.83 -1.31 -7.21
CA LEU A 284 18.01 -0.13 -6.35
C LEU A 284 17.04 0.99 -6.74
N ALA A 285 16.88 1.24 -8.03
CA ALA A 285 15.94 2.23 -8.56
C ALA A 285 14.49 1.95 -8.12
N VAL A 286 14.09 0.68 -8.06
CA VAL A 286 12.76 0.27 -7.55
C VAL A 286 12.66 0.48 -6.04
N GLU A 287 13.69 0.16 -5.25
CA GLU A 287 13.69 0.43 -3.80
C GLU A 287 13.66 1.95 -3.53
N GLU A 288 14.41 2.73 -4.29
CA GLU A 288 14.39 4.18 -4.17
C GLU A 288 13.03 4.77 -4.58
N GLN A 289 12.38 4.20 -5.61
CA GLN A 289 11.01 4.59 -5.97
C GLN A 289 10.02 4.33 -4.85
N LEU A 290 10.13 3.17 -4.18
CA LEU A 290 9.32 2.82 -3.02
C LEU A 290 9.54 3.80 -1.86
N ARG A 291 10.79 4.19 -1.59
CA ARG A 291 11.10 5.23 -0.60
C ARG A 291 10.53 6.58 -1.01
N PHE A 292 10.82 7.00 -2.23
CA PHE A 292 10.58 8.37 -2.72
C PHE A 292 9.10 8.71 -2.84
N THR A 293 8.26 7.84 -3.41
CA THR A 293 6.82 8.08 -3.54
C THR A 293 5.98 7.45 -2.45
N THR A 294 6.44 6.34 -1.88
CA THR A 294 5.76 5.61 -0.79
C THR A 294 4.28 5.39 -1.08
N PRO A 295 3.88 4.31 -1.81
CA PRO A 295 2.47 4.10 -2.20
C PRO A 295 1.47 4.13 -1.05
N ILE A 296 1.84 3.62 0.14
CA ILE A 296 1.07 3.78 1.38
C ILE A 296 1.71 4.87 2.22
N GLN A 297 1.06 6.04 2.27
CA GLN A 297 1.58 7.21 2.99
C GLN A 297 1.43 7.10 4.50
N ASN A 298 0.32 6.52 4.96
CA ASN A 298 -0.05 6.54 6.36
C ASN A 298 -0.82 5.28 6.74
N LEU A 299 -0.54 4.74 7.92
CA LEU A 299 -1.40 3.74 8.57
C LEU A 299 -1.70 4.16 10.01
N TYR A 300 -2.90 3.84 10.47
CA TYR A 300 -3.32 4.08 11.84
C TYR A 300 -2.98 2.89 12.74
N ARG A 301 -2.74 3.21 14.00
CA ARG A 301 -2.59 2.29 15.12
C ARG A 301 -3.31 2.84 16.34
N TYR A 302 -3.41 2.03 17.37
CA TYR A 302 -3.99 2.42 18.66
C TYR A 302 -3.07 1.96 19.79
N THR A 303 -2.93 2.79 20.84
CA THR A 303 -2.16 2.41 22.02
C THR A 303 -2.98 1.54 22.96
N ARG A 304 -2.46 0.37 23.37
CA ARG A 304 -3.03 -0.49 24.42
C ARG A 304 -2.50 -0.11 25.81
N ALA A 305 -1.32 0.49 25.86
CA ALA A 305 -0.68 1.02 27.06
C ALA A 305 -0.05 2.36 26.70
N ASP A 306 0.38 3.13 27.71
CA ASP A 306 1.13 4.36 27.49
C ASP A 306 2.40 4.05 26.66
N TYR A 307 2.61 4.80 25.59
CA TYR A 307 3.71 4.60 24.64
C TYR A 307 4.63 5.81 24.62
N ARG A 308 5.89 5.61 24.95
CA ARG A 308 6.88 6.68 25.07
C ARG A 308 7.76 6.77 23.82
N ILE A 309 7.89 7.98 23.28
CA ILE A 309 8.83 8.35 22.20
C ILE A 309 9.62 9.57 22.67
N GLY A 310 10.90 9.40 22.96
CA GLY A 310 11.70 10.45 23.61
C GLY A 310 11.07 10.88 24.93
N ASP A 311 10.79 12.17 25.05
CA ASP A 311 10.16 12.75 26.24
C ASP A 311 8.63 12.82 26.17
N VAL A 312 8.03 12.37 25.05
CA VAL A 312 6.58 12.40 24.86
C VAL A 312 5.98 11.04 25.23
N THR A 313 4.94 11.07 26.06
CA THR A 313 4.09 9.90 26.34
C THR A 313 2.78 10.02 25.60
N ILE A 314 2.49 9.07 24.71
CA ILE A 314 1.21 8.89 24.03
C ILE A 314 0.33 8.03 24.95
N PRO A 315 -0.79 8.58 25.47
CA PRO A 315 -1.61 7.84 26.45
C PRO A 315 -2.28 6.61 25.86
N THR A 316 -2.59 5.65 26.72
CA THR A 316 -3.43 4.47 26.43
C THR A 316 -4.75 4.87 25.76
N GLY A 317 -5.17 4.10 24.74
CA GLY A 317 -6.41 4.33 23.99
C GLY A 317 -6.32 5.43 22.93
N SER A 318 -5.13 6.01 22.72
CA SER A 318 -4.89 7.02 21.71
C SER A 318 -4.86 6.44 20.30
N ARG A 319 -5.31 7.24 19.33
CA ARG A 319 -5.09 6.98 17.92
C ARG A 319 -3.72 7.53 17.52
N VAL A 320 -2.95 6.73 16.82
CA VAL A 320 -1.62 7.10 16.32
C VAL A 320 -1.58 6.92 14.81
N LEU A 321 -1.22 7.96 14.09
CA LEU A 321 -0.90 7.93 12.67
C LEU A 321 0.60 7.70 12.50
N LEU A 322 0.98 6.59 11.92
CA LEU A 322 2.35 6.31 11.51
C LEU A 322 2.50 6.81 10.07
N SER A 323 3.25 7.89 9.86
CA SER A 323 3.42 8.51 8.56
C SER A 323 4.62 7.88 7.84
N PHE A 324 4.37 6.89 6.99
CA PHE A 324 5.40 6.20 6.21
C PHE A 324 6.02 7.14 5.16
N GLY A 325 5.18 7.97 4.52
CA GLY A 325 5.66 8.95 3.56
C GLY A 325 6.63 9.94 4.18
N ALA A 326 6.33 10.46 5.38
CA ALA A 326 7.25 11.32 6.10
C ALA A 326 8.50 10.54 6.56
N ALA A 327 8.33 9.36 7.15
CA ALA A 327 9.45 8.54 7.63
C ALA A 327 10.45 8.20 6.51
N ASN A 328 9.97 7.93 5.30
CA ASN A 328 10.80 7.67 4.13
C ASN A 328 11.48 8.94 3.57
N ARG A 329 11.12 10.10 4.07
CA ARG A 329 11.74 11.40 3.78
C ARG A 329 12.41 12.03 5.00
N ASP A 330 12.70 11.23 6.02
CA ASP A 330 13.36 11.71 7.23
C ASP A 330 14.82 12.12 6.95
N PRO A 331 15.17 13.41 7.13
CA PRO A 331 16.53 13.90 6.88
C PRO A 331 17.57 13.38 7.88
N SER A 332 17.13 12.78 8.99
CA SER A 332 18.04 12.10 9.91
C SER A 332 18.43 10.68 9.47
N ALA A 333 17.71 10.13 8.47
CA ALA A 333 17.91 8.76 7.98
C ALA A 333 18.38 8.71 6.51
N PHE A 334 18.08 9.75 5.73
CA PHE A 334 18.41 9.81 4.30
C PHE A 334 19.01 11.18 3.96
N ASP A 335 20.18 11.18 3.37
CA ASP A 335 20.77 12.39 2.80
C ASP A 335 19.93 12.85 1.59
N ASP A 336 19.68 14.15 1.47
CA ASP A 336 18.84 14.72 0.43
C ASP A 336 17.53 13.92 0.22
N PRO A 337 16.67 13.80 1.26
CA PRO A 337 15.54 12.88 1.25
C PRO A 337 14.49 13.23 0.19
N ASP A 338 14.45 14.47 -0.26
CA ASP A 338 13.55 14.97 -1.29
C ASP A 338 14.05 14.76 -2.72
N GLU A 339 15.27 14.19 -2.88
CA GLU A 339 15.83 13.84 -4.17
C GLU A 339 15.68 12.34 -4.47
N TYR A 340 15.27 12.02 -5.70
CA TYR A 340 15.30 10.66 -6.22
C TYR A 340 16.68 10.37 -6.79
N ARG A 341 17.30 9.30 -6.35
CA ARG A 341 18.62 8.85 -6.82
C ARG A 341 18.55 7.35 -7.09
N ALA A 342 18.64 6.98 -8.36
CA ALA A 342 18.52 5.58 -8.80
C ALA A 342 19.62 4.67 -8.25
N ASP A 343 20.76 5.24 -7.88
CA ASP A 343 21.93 4.55 -7.29
C ASP A 343 21.89 4.48 -5.76
N ARG A 344 20.91 5.12 -5.11
CA ARG A 344 20.74 5.07 -3.65
C ARG A 344 20.38 3.66 -3.21
N ASP A 345 20.96 3.20 -2.11
CA ASP A 345 20.54 2.00 -1.40
C ASP A 345 19.66 2.34 -0.19
N PRO A 346 18.34 2.47 -0.36
CA PRO A 346 17.43 2.89 0.68
C PRO A 346 16.84 1.70 1.46
N ARG A 347 17.56 0.59 1.64
CA ARG A 347 17.06 -0.66 2.28
C ARG A 347 16.44 -0.46 3.66
N THR A 348 16.61 0.73 4.23
CA THR A 348 16.02 1.09 5.52
C THR A 348 14.59 1.65 5.42
N HIS A 349 14.05 1.91 4.23
CA HIS A 349 12.72 2.49 4.06
C HIS A 349 11.59 1.63 4.67
N VAL A 350 10.46 2.25 4.97
CA VAL A 350 9.27 1.60 5.55
C VAL A 350 8.08 1.54 4.59
N ALA A 351 8.30 1.62 3.27
CA ALA A 351 7.22 1.57 2.28
C ALA A 351 6.40 0.26 2.35
N PHE A 352 7.05 -0.83 2.77
CA PHE A 352 6.40 -2.12 3.03
C PHE A 352 6.05 -2.35 4.52
N GLY A 353 6.07 -1.31 5.34
CA GLY A 353 5.97 -1.45 6.78
C GLY A 353 7.23 -2.03 7.41
N TYR A 354 7.10 -2.52 8.65
CA TYR A 354 8.21 -3.09 9.41
C TYR A 354 7.70 -4.08 10.46
N GLY A 355 8.58 -5.01 10.92
CA GLY A 355 8.24 -5.97 11.98
C GLY A 355 7.25 -7.04 11.54
N ALA A 356 6.38 -7.47 12.47
CA ALA A 356 5.46 -8.57 12.26
C ALA A 356 4.50 -8.34 11.07
N HIS A 357 4.08 -7.10 10.85
CA HIS A 357 3.16 -6.71 9.78
C HIS A 357 3.87 -6.28 8.48
N MET A 358 5.16 -6.56 8.29
CA MET A 358 5.85 -6.29 7.03
C MET A 358 5.09 -6.93 5.86
N CYS A 359 4.94 -6.19 4.76
CA CYS A 359 4.15 -6.61 3.59
C CYS A 359 4.55 -8.01 3.09
N LEU A 360 3.56 -8.89 2.99
CA LEU A 360 3.77 -10.26 2.47
C LEU A 360 4.02 -10.25 0.96
N GLY A 361 3.36 -9.33 0.22
CA GLY A 361 3.48 -9.16 -1.22
C GLY A 361 4.70 -8.34 -1.67
N ALA A 362 5.58 -7.92 -0.75
CA ALA A 362 6.75 -7.11 -1.11
C ALA A 362 7.64 -7.71 -2.21
N PRO A 363 7.91 -9.04 -2.23
CA PRO A 363 8.66 -9.63 -3.34
C PRO A 363 7.93 -9.56 -4.68
N LEU A 364 6.59 -9.70 -4.67
CA LEU A 364 5.76 -9.63 -5.88
C LEU A 364 5.76 -8.20 -6.46
N ALA A 365 5.49 -7.19 -5.64
CA ALA A 365 5.49 -5.80 -6.07
C ALA A 365 6.86 -5.35 -6.66
N ARG A 366 7.97 -5.83 -6.06
CA ARG A 366 9.32 -5.62 -6.60
C ARG A 366 9.49 -6.29 -7.96
N MET A 367 9.03 -7.53 -8.09
CA MET A 367 9.12 -8.30 -9.34
C MET A 367 8.37 -7.60 -10.47
N GLU A 368 7.16 -7.11 -10.22
CA GLU A 368 6.35 -6.36 -11.18
C GLU A 368 7.05 -5.06 -11.62
N ALA A 369 7.48 -4.24 -10.66
CA ALA A 369 8.15 -2.98 -10.96
C ALA A 369 9.48 -3.18 -11.71
N GLN A 370 10.27 -4.18 -11.32
CA GLN A 370 11.51 -4.52 -12.00
C GLN A 370 11.27 -5.07 -13.41
N ALA A 371 10.24 -5.90 -13.63
CA ALA A 371 9.89 -6.40 -14.95
C ALA A 371 9.52 -5.25 -15.91
N VAL A 372 8.66 -4.35 -15.46
CA VAL A 372 8.29 -3.15 -16.24
C VAL A 372 9.52 -2.28 -16.52
N LEU A 373 10.35 -2.00 -15.50
CA LEU A 373 11.54 -1.15 -15.67
C LEU A 373 12.57 -1.79 -16.61
N ARG A 374 12.75 -3.12 -16.60
CA ARG A 374 13.61 -3.83 -17.57
C ARG A 374 13.13 -3.61 -19.02
N GLN A 375 11.82 -3.70 -19.25
CA GLN A 375 11.27 -3.47 -20.59
C GLN A 375 11.45 -2.01 -21.04
N LEU A 376 11.27 -1.06 -20.13
CA LEU A 376 11.51 0.35 -20.43
C LEU A 376 12.98 0.58 -20.79
N VAL A 377 13.91 0.14 -19.98
CA VAL A 377 15.35 0.36 -20.15
C VAL A 377 15.88 -0.24 -21.46
N SER A 378 15.37 -1.41 -21.86
CA SER A 378 15.82 -2.10 -23.08
C SER A 378 15.21 -1.58 -24.37
N ARG A 379 14.00 -0.98 -24.31
CA ARG A 379 13.20 -0.69 -25.52
C ARG A 379 12.87 0.80 -25.72
N VAL A 380 13.02 1.62 -24.66
CA VAL A 380 12.59 3.00 -24.64
C VAL A 380 13.79 3.92 -24.46
N ALA A 381 14.03 4.82 -25.40
CA ALA A 381 15.11 5.82 -25.32
C ALA A 381 14.75 6.94 -24.33
N ARG A 382 13.47 7.34 -24.28
CA ARG A 382 13.03 8.46 -23.44
C ARG A 382 11.57 8.31 -23.03
N ILE A 383 11.28 8.70 -21.78
CA ILE A 383 9.94 8.86 -21.23
C ILE A 383 9.67 10.36 -21.13
N THR A 384 8.59 10.86 -21.74
CA THR A 384 8.24 12.29 -21.69
C THR A 384 6.79 12.50 -21.28
N PRO A 385 6.49 13.49 -20.41
CA PRO A 385 5.12 13.87 -20.14
C PRO A 385 4.41 14.32 -21.43
N ALA A 386 3.17 13.84 -21.63
CA ALA A 386 2.30 14.25 -22.74
C ALA A 386 1.10 15.09 -22.28
N GLY A 387 1.05 15.42 -20.99
CA GLY A 387 0.01 16.23 -20.38
C GLY A 387 0.18 16.32 -18.86
N PRO A 388 -0.73 17.02 -18.17
CA PRO A 388 -0.64 17.17 -16.73
C PRO A 388 -0.93 15.85 -16.00
N THR A 389 -0.10 15.57 -14.97
CA THR A 389 -0.33 14.46 -14.03
C THR A 389 -1.44 14.84 -13.05
N GLN A 390 -2.39 13.93 -12.85
CA GLN A 390 -3.39 14.04 -11.79
C GLN A 390 -3.06 13.06 -10.67
N TRP A 391 -2.94 13.58 -9.44
CA TRP A 391 -2.62 12.77 -8.26
C TRP A 391 -3.86 12.40 -7.47
N SER A 392 -3.83 11.23 -6.86
CA SER A 392 -4.83 10.77 -5.91
C SER A 392 -4.93 11.77 -4.73
N ARG A 393 -6.16 11.99 -4.27
CA ARG A 393 -6.45 12.75 -3.04
C ARG A 393 -6.82 11.82 -1.88
N HIS A 394 -6.44 10.55 -2.00
CA HIS A 394 -6.66 9.55 -0.97
C HIS A 394 -5.74 9.80 0.24
N SER A 395 -6.30 9.76 1.45
CA SER A 395 -5.59 10.11 2.68
C SER A 395 -4.43 9.19 3.06
N SER A 396 -4.44 7.96 2.57
CA SER A 396 -3.44 6.94 2.91
C SER A 396 -2.69 6.38 1.70
N LEU A 397 -3.24 6.48 0.49
CA LEU A 397 -2.65 5.95 -0.73
C LEU A 397 -2.25 7.08 -1.67
N ARG A 398 -1.06 6.99 -2.25
CA ARG A 398 -0.52 8.01 -3.15
C ARG A 398 -0.02 7.41 -4.45
N GLY A 399 -0.56 7.87 -5.54
CA GLY A 399 -0.14 7.58 -6.91
C GLY A 399 -0.88 8.48 -7.89
N PRO A 400 -0.45 8.56 -9.15
CA PRO A 400 -1.19 9.26 -10.17
C PRO A 400 -2.47 8.50 -10.52
N THR A 401 -3.56 9.25 -10.68
CA THR A 401 -4.85 8.73 -11.18
C THR A 401 -4.96 8.90 -12.69
N ARG A 402 -4.16 9.81 -13.26
CA ARG A 402 -4.00 10.03 -14.69
C ARG A 402 -2.59 10.51 -14.97
N LEU A 403 -1.91 9.89 -15.94
CA LEU A 403 -0.54 10.23 -16.33
C LEU A 403 -0.35 10.02 -17.84
N PRO A 404 -0.64 11.04 -18.68
CA PRO A 404 -0.36 10.99 -20.10
C PRO A 404 1.15 11.04 -20.34
N ILE A 405 1.70 10.04 -21.05
CA ILE A 405 3.11 9.96 -21.39
C ILE A 405 3.32 9.58 -22.84
N ARG A 406 4.52 9.86 -23.34
CA ARG A 406 5.05 9.34 -24.59
C ARG A 406 6.32 8.55 -24.31
N LEU A 407 6.38 7.33 -24.85
CA LEU A 407 7.58 6.51 -24.89
C LEU A 407 8.21 6.64 -26.28
N THR A 408 9.45 7.11 -26.33
CA THR A 408 10.23 7.15 -27.56
C THR A 408 11.04 5.86 -27.67
N PRO A 409 10.90 5.06 -28.74
CA PRO A 409 11.68 3.85 -28.94
C PRO A 409 13.19 4.11 -28.90
N ALA A 410 13.97 3.09 -28.43
CA ALA A 410 15.44 3.11 -28.37
C ALA A 410 16.08 2.82 -29.73
#